data_89d010f518f77b958e3c4d7984fd0d6a
#
_entry.id   89d010f518f77b958e3c4d7984fd0d6a
#
_cell.length_a   1.000
_cell.length_b   1.000
_cell.length_c   1.000
_cell.angle_alpha   90.00
_cell.angle_beta   90.00
_cell.angle_gamma   90.00
#
_symmetry.space_group_name_H-M   'P 1'
#
loop_
_entity.id
_entity.type
_entity.pdbx_description
1 polymer ?
#
loop_
_entity_poly.entity_id
_entity_poly.type
_entity_poly.pdbx_seq_one_letter_code
_entity_poly.pdbx_strand_id
1 'polypeptide(L)'
;MMVLILLAIWAFGAFVLYTDPKNTSTRWASATAFVGGCGFLSAVFDETLLPLVKDSFPLSAALSAALLMASRVSSFICQVGLPYAFLMFAVHSGDFLRQKTKTILQYAALLPPLIMLLITPIYPVLQFDYWLMVAWVIPYFIAASLILILLYKKEKDPLVKQSRLFTNILVIFPVLLVFITIYVMRTQNHYEAWRYNSLIVGIQFLLILVISVKYGFLGVKWRVEKRRLDSTLRAMTSGAQIINHTIKNEVGKISLYTERMQDYAEKTNQPALQEDIQVIKQSTSHLLDMVNRIQGQLRDIALREETIQPAALIEHVLQNFRPLAEQQQVDIRTELDDQWLLRCDPVQVREILINLTMNALEAMKQGGTLTLHLFLSKKHLVIAVADTGVGIAKENLPHVLDPFFSTKKTGTNFGLGLSYCYNVMQKHQGTLEIYSVKDEGTNVFLYFPHQRVESVE
;
A
#
# COMPACT_ATOMS: atom_id res chain seq x y z
N MET A 1 19.38 30.57 2.35
CA MET A 1 19.16 29.14 2.69
C MET A 1 17.91 28.94 3.54
N MET A 2 17.72 29.66 4.66
CA MET A 2 16.55 29.49 5.57
C MET A 2 15.20 29.71 4.90
N VAL A 3 15.10 30.71 3.99
CA VAL A 3 13.87 30.98 3.21
C VAL A 3 13.47 29.80 2.35
N LEU A 4 14.43 29.16 1.66
CA LEU A 4 14.16 27.99 0.82
C LEU A 4 13.66 26.79 1.63
N ILE A 5 14.25 26.55 2.81
CA ILE A 5 13.83 25.48 3.71
C ILE A 5 12.42 25.74 4.24
N LEU A 6 12.13 26.96 4.65
CA LEU A 6 10.79 27.37 5.09
C LEU A 6 9.74 27.10 4.01
N LEU A 7 9.99 27.58 2.79
CA LEU A 7 9.10 27.40 1.65
C LEU A 7 8.91 25.90 1.33
N ALA A 8 9.98 25.11 1.37
CA ALA A 8 9.92 23.68 1.12
C ALA A 8 9.07 22.94 2.16
N ILE A 9 9.24 23.23 3.47
CA ILE A 9 8.45 22.61 4.55
C ILE A 9 6.97 22.99 4.42
N TRP A 10 6.66 24.26 4.18
CA TRP A 10 5.28 24.72 4.04
C TRP A 10 4.62 24.21 2.76
N ALA A 11 5.35 24.16 1.63
CA ALA A 11 4.87 23.54 0.40
C ALA A 11 4.60 22.05 0.61
N PHE A 12 5.45 21.32 1.33
CA PHE A 12 5.22 19.93 1.70
C PHE A 12 3.99 19.78 2.60
N GLY A 13 3.83 20.62 3.63
CA GLY A 13 2.64 20.64 4.48
C GLY A 13 1.34 20.88 3.71
N ALA A 14 1.35 21.87 2.78
CA ALA A 14 0.23 22.16 1.91
C ALA A 14 -0.09 20.99 0.96
N PHE A 15 0.95 20.38 0.37
CA PHE A 15 0.82 19.21 -0.48
C PHE A 15 0.19 18.02 0.27
N VAL A 16 0.67 17.72 1.48
CA VAL A 16 0.10 16.66 2.33
C VAL A 16 -1.39 16.94 2.60
N LEU A 17 -1.76 18.18 2.94
CA LEU A 17 -3.15 18.56 3.16
C LEU A 17 -4.01 18.40 1.90
N TYR A 18 -3.46 18.71 0.73
CA TYR A 18 -4.15 18.59 -0.56
C TYR A 18 -4.45 17.14 -0.93
N THR A 19 -3.62 16.17 -0.51
CA THR A 19 -3.81 14.75 -0.84
C THR A 19 -5.08 14.16 -0.22
N ASP A 20 -5.43 14.53 1.02
CA ASP A 20 -6.63 14.06 1.70
C ASP A 20 -7.08 15.05 2.81
N PRO A 21 -7.77 16.14 2.43
CA PRO A 21 -8.11 17.23 3.36
C PRO A 21 -9.19 16.84 4.39
N LYS A 22 -9.93 15.74 4.16
CA LYS A 22 -10.96 15.26 5.08
C LYS A 22 -10.38 14.37 6.19
N ASN A 23 -9.22 13.79 6.00
CA ASN A 23 -8.59 12.88 6.95
C ASN A 23 -7.94 13.66 8.09
N THR A 24 -8.35 13.37 9.32
CA THR A 24 -7.83 14.04 10.52
C THR A 24 -6.33 13.81 10.74
N SER A 25 -5.81 12.63 10.42
CA SER A 25 -4.37 12.33 10.49
C SER A 25 -3.56 13.20 9.51
N THR A 26 -4.05 13.36 8.28
CA THR A 26 -3.45 14.21 7.25
C THR A 26 -3.41 15.68 7.67
N ARG A 27 -4.50 16.16 8.29
CA ARG A 27 -4.55 17.53 8.86
C ARG A 27 -3.50 17.74 9.94
N TRP A 28 -3.33 16.78 10.86
CA TRP A 28 -2.33 16.88 11.91
C TRP A 28 -0.90 16.72 11.39
N ALA A 29 -0.66 15.88 10.37
CA ALA A 29 0.62 15.80 9.69
C ALA A 29 1.01 17.15 9.04
N SER A 30 0.05 17.76 8.35
CA SER A 30 0.22 19.10 7.77
C SER A 30 0.45 20.17 8.83
N ALA A 31 -0.31 20.15 9.93
CA ALA A 31 -0.14 21.06 11.07
C ALA A 31 1.26 20.94 11.68
N THR A 32 1.79 19.71 11.81
CA THR A 32 3.15 19.46 12.29
C THR A 32 4.21 20.13 11.40
N ALA A 33 4.03 20.04 10.08
CA ALA A 33 4.93 20.70 9.12
C ALA A 33 4.82 22.24 9.20
N PHE A 34 3.61 22.81 9.25
CA PHE A 34 3.43 24.25 9.38
C PHE A 34 4.00 24.81 10.67
N VAL A 35 3.73 24.15 11.79
CA VAL A 35 4.24 24.55 13.11
C VAL A 35 5.77 24.42 13.17
N GLY A 36 6.34 23.32 12.63
CA GLY A 36 7.78 23.17 12.50
C GLY A 36 8.42 24.27 11.63
N GLY A 37 7.76 24.64 10.56
CA GLY A 37 8.18 25.75 9.67
C GLY A 37 8.22 27.12 10.37
N CYS A 38 7.39 27.35 11.42
CA CYS A 38 7.44 28.61 12.19
C CYS A 38 8.81 28.81 12.87
N GLY A 39 9.57 27.75 13.18
CA GLY A 39 10.94 27.90 13.67
C GLY A 39 11.89 28.48 12.63
N PHE A 40 11.78 28.05 11.36
CA PHE A 40 12.54 28.63 10.26
C PHE A 40 12.05 30.04 9.90
N LEU A 41 10.75 30.31 10.06
CA LEU A 41 10.20 31.68 9.89
C LEU A 41 10.82 32.63 10.91
N SER A 42 10.95 32.24 12.17
CA SER A 42 11.65 33.01 13.20
C SER A 42 13.10 33.31 12.78
N ALA A 43 13.83 32.30 12.28
CA ALA A 43 15.18 32.49 11.77
C ALA A 43 15.27 33.42 10.55
N VAL A 44 14.28 33.37 9.66
CA VAL A 44 14.18 34.32 8.51
C VAL A 44 14.00 35.75 9.00
N PHE A 45 13.16 35.97 10.02
CA PHE A 45 13.01 37.29 10.62
C PHE A 45 14.33 37.77 11.26
N ASP A 46 15.00 36.93 12.05
CA ASP A 46 16.18 37.33 12.81
C ASP A 46 17.44 37.46 11.93
N GLU A 47 17.68 36.53 10.99
CA GLU A 47 18.93 36.47 10.23
C GLU A 47 18.85 37.08 8.83
N THR A 48 17.65 37.27 8.28
CA THR A 48 17.50 37.80 6.90
C THR A 48 16.79 39.15 6.87
N LEU A 49 15.58 39.25 7.46
CA LEU A 49 14.76 40.45 7.31
C LEU A 49 15.22 41.58 8.22
N LEU A 50 15.51 41.34 9.48
CA LEU A 50 15.97 42.36 10.42
C LEU A 50 17.28 43.01 9.99
N PRO A 51 18.34 42.31 9.55
CA PRO A 51 19.56 42.90 9.01
C PRO A 51 19.31 43.71 7.74
N LEU A 52 18.61 43.10 6.75
CA LEU A 52 18.30 43.76 5.47
C LEU A 52 17.59 45.10 5.64
N VAL A 53 16.64 45.14 6.55
CA VAL A 53 15.84 46.35 6.78
C VAL A 53 16.64 47.38 7.56
N LYS A 54 17.48 46.96 8.50
CA LYS A 54 18.41 47.89 9.22
C LYS A 54 19.43 48.56 8.31
N ASP A 55 19.94 47.80 7.32
CA ASP A 55 20.98 48.30 6.40
C ASP A 55 20.39 49.18 5.26
N SER A 56 19.13 48.93 4.88
CA SER A 56 18.54 49.59 3.72
C SER A 56 17.71 50.84 4.02
N PHE A 57 17.17 50.97 5.24
CA PHE A 57 16.29 52.09 5.62
C PHE A 57 16.48 52.48 7.07
N PRO A 58 16.42 53.82 7.44
CA PRO A 58 16.32 54.25 8.83
C PRO A 58 14.97 53.77 9.37
N LEU A 59 14.95 52.61 10.03
CA LEU A 59 13.73 52.05 10.54
C LEU A 59 13.10 52.92 11.61
N SER A 60 11.77 53.07 11.54
CA SER A 60 11.02 53.46 12.71
C SER A 60 11.19 52.39 13.81
N ALA A 61 11.44 52.80 15.01
CA ALA A 61 11.55 51.88 16.16
C ALA A 61 10.36 50.90 16.24
N ALA A 62 9.19 51.32 15.76
CA ALA A 62 7.97 50.52 15.71
C ALA A 62 8.08 49.34 14.73
N LEU A 63 8.67 49.49 13.52
CA LEU A 63 8.78 48.40 12.56
C LEU A 63 9.79 47.34 13.03
N SER A 64 10.93 47.75 13.62
CA SER A 64 11.90 46.81 14.20
C SER A 64 11.32 46.02 15.37
N ALA A 65 10.52 46.67 16.23
CA ALA A 65 9.84 46.04 17.33
C ALA A 65 8.77 45.01 16.82
N ALA A 66 8.02 45.35 15.76
CA ALA A 66 7.03 44.47 15.15
C ALA A 66 7.69 43.21 14.54
N LEU A 67 8.80 43.35 13.81
CA LEU A 67 9.54 42.23 13.23
C LEU A 67 10.13 41.33 14.33
N LEU A 68 10.68 41.93 15.39
CA LEU A 68 11.19 41.19 16.54
C LEU A 68 10.07 40.41 17.23
N MET A 69 8.90 41.03 17.44
CA MET A 69 7.73 40.37 18.00
C MET A 69 7.29 39.19 17.15
N ALA A 70 7.20 39.36 15.81
CA ALA A 70 6.85 38.30 14.86
C ALA A 70 7.82 37.11 14.94
N SER A 71 9.13 37.39 15.05
CA SER A 71 10.15 36.35 15.26
C SER A 71 9.90 35.58 16.55
N ARG A 72 9.70 36.26 17.69
CA ARG A 72 9.50 35.63 18.99
C ARG A 72 8.22 34.81 19.07
N VAL A 73 7.12 35.32 18.51
CA VAL A 73 5.86 34.59 18.41
C VAL A 73 6.01 33.34 17.51
N SER A 74 6.67 33.44 16.36
CA SER A 74 6.94 32.30 15.48
C SER A 74 7.78 31.23 16.18
N SER A 75 8.83 31.64 16.91
CA SER A 75 9.67 30.73 17.71
C SER A 75 8.86 30.05 18.81
N PHE A 76 8.01 30.79 19.51
CA PHE A 76 7.11 30.27 20.55
C PHE A 76 6.17 29.21 19.97
N ILE A 77 5.48 29.52 18.86
CA ILE A 77 4.56 28.59 18.17
C ILE A 77 5.30 27.30 17.81
N CYS A 78 6.51 27.38 17.26
CA CYS A 78 7.29 26.19 16.92
C CYS A 78 7.61 25.36 18.16
N GLN A 79 8.20 25.98 19.20
CA GLN A 79 8.73 25.24 20.35
C GLN A 79 7.62 24.64 21.21
N VAL A 80 6.48 25.30 21.36
CA VAL A 80 5.36 24.83 22.19
C VAL A 80 4.37 23.99 21.36
N GLY A 81 4.14 24.35 20.12
CA GLY A 81 3.14 23.70 19.27
C GLY A 81 3.62 22.39 18.63
N LEU A 82 4.92 22.26 18.31
CA LEU A 82 5.44 21.09 17.60
C LEU A 82 5.25 19.77 18.36
N PRO A 83 5.56 19.66 19.66
CA PRO A 83 5.31 18.43 20.42
C PRO A 83 3.83 18.04 20.45
N TYR A 84 2.95 19.03 20.64
CA TYR A 84 1.52 18.82 20.64
C TYR A 84 1.01 18.34 19.28
N ALA A 85 1.38 19.02 18.17
CA ALA A 85 0.96 18.65 16.83
C ALA A 85 1.45 17.24 16.46
N PHE A 86 2.67 16.88 16.82
CA PHE A 86 3.25 15.57 16.60
C PHE A 86 2.52 14.47 17.38
N LEU A 87 2.19 14.71 18.65
CA LEU A 87 1.39 13.77 19.45
C LEU A 87 0.00 13.58 18.83
N MET A 88 -0.67 14.66 18.42
CA MET A 88 -1.98 14.59 17.79
C MET A 88 -1.93 13.87 16.44
N PHE A 89 -0.88 14.06 15.65
CA PHE A 89 -0.65 13.28 14.43
C PHE A 89 -0.59 11.77 14.75
N ALA A 90 0.20 11.37 15.73
CA ALA A 90 0.32 9.96 16.11
C ALA A 90 -1.02 9.37 16.60
N VAL A 91 -1.75 10.08 17.46
CA VAL A 91 -3.05 9.66 18.02
C VAL A 91 -4.11 9.46 16.92
N HIS A 92 -4.11 10.32 15.90
CA HIS A 92 -5.08 10.23 14.80
C HIS A 92 -4.62 9.35 13.64
N SER A 93 -3.38 8.83 13.65
CA SER A 93 -2.84 7.95 12.59
C SER A 93 -3.38 6.52 12.64
N GLY A 94 -4.08 6.12 13.69
CA GLY A 94 -4.67 4.79 13.85
C GLY A 94 -6.05 4.84 14.49
N ASP A 95 -6.77 3.71 14.39
CA ASP A 95 -8.13 3.57 14.92
C ASP A 95 -8.19 2.74 16.23
N PHE A 96 -7.05 2.63 16.93
CA PHE A 96 -6.94 1.89 18.19
C PHE A 96 -7.63 2.57 19.39
N LEU A 97 -7.93 3.87 19.30
CA LEU A 97 -8.67 4.62 20.32
C LEU A 97 -10.06 5.01 19.81
N ARG A 98 -11.06 4.90 20.69
CA ARG A 98 -12.41 5.40 20.42
C ARG A 98 -12.38 6.92 20.18
N GLN A 99 -13.25 7.42 19.31
CA GLN A 99 -13.29 8.85 18.96
C GLN A 99 -13.43 9.77 20.18
N LYS A 100 -14.28 9.41 21.16
CA LYS A 100 -14.41 10.16 22.44
C LYS A 100 -13.08 10.27 23.18
N THR A 101 -12.29 9.18 23.24
CA THR A 101 -10.97 9.17 23.90
C THR A 101 -9.96 10.05 23.16
N LYS A 102 -9.97 10.03 21.82
CA LYS A 102 -9.11 10.94 21.02
C LYS A 102 -9.42 12.40 21.31
N THR A 103 -10.71 12.76 21.40
CA THR A 103 -11.15 14.12 21.72
C THR A 103 -10.73 14.54 23.13
N ILE A 104 -10.92 13.68 24.14
CA ILE A 104 -10.47 13.97 25.52
C ILE A 104 -8.96 14.18 25.57
N LEU A 105 -8.20 13.30 24.93
CA LEU A 105 -6.74 13.39 24.88
C LEU A 105 -6.27 14.66 24.16
N GLN A 106 -6.98 15.10 23.12
CA GLN A 106 -6.68 16.34 22.40
C GLN A 106 -6.78 17.56 23.32
N TYR A 107 -7.83 17.67 24.12
CA TYR A 107 -7.97 18.78 25.05
C TYR A 107 -7.05 18.66 26.26
N ALA A 108 -6.87 17.46 26.82
CA ALA A 108 -5.95 17.24 27.94
C ALA A 108 -4.49 17.54 27.55
N ALA A 109 -4.05 17.12 26.36
CA ALA A 109 -2.73 17.40 25.85
C ALA A 109 -2.50 18.86 25.43
N LEU A 110 -3.53 19.68 25.37
CA LEU A 110 -3.41 21.12 25.13
C LEU A 110 -3.02 21.90 26.40
N LEU A 111 -3.21 21.30 27.59
CA LEU A 111 -2.99 21.98 28.87
C LEU A 111 -1.55 22.46 29.07
N PRO A 112 -0.47 21.65 28.89
CA PRO A 112 0.91 22.13 29.01
C PRO A 112 1.26 23.27 28.05
N PRO A 113 0.94 23.22 26.75
CA PRO A 113 1.05 24.36 25.83
C PRO A 113 0.40 25.65 26.34
N LEU A 114 -0.82 25.55 26.89
CA LEU A 114 -1.53 26.71 27.44
C LEU A 114 -0.86 27.26 28.71
N ILE A 115 -0.37 26.39 29.59
CA ILE A 115 0.42 26.82 30.76
C ILE A 115 1.67 27.57 30.30
N MET A 116 2.39 27.04 29.32
CA MET A 116 3.58 27.70 28.78
C MET A 116 3.29 29.07 28.18
N LEU A 117 2.11 29.24 27.55
CA LEU A 117 1.69 30.57 27.05
C LEU A 117 1.48 31.58 28.16
N LEU A 118 1.03 31.15 29.34
CA LEU A 118 0.76 32.04 30.50
C LEU A 118 2.03 32.42 31.26
N ILE A 119 3.01 31.53 31.35
CA ILE A 119 4.18 31.73 32.21
C ILE A 119 5.42 32.23 31.45
N THR A 120 5.45 32.07 30.09
CA THR A 120 6.66 32.41 29.30
C THR A 120 6.61 33.88 28.85
N PRO A 121 7.57 34.72 29.22
CA PRO A 121 7.70 36.07 28.65
C PRO A 121 8.15 35.96 27.19
N ILE A 122 7.30 36.49 26.29
CA ILE A 122 7.53 36.40 24.82
C ILE A 122 8.33 37.63 24.34
N TYR A 123 8.09 38.79 24.92
CA TYR A 123 8.69 40.05 24.48
C TYR A 123 9.28 40.82 25.67
N PRO A 124 10.41 41.53 25.52
CA PRO A 124 11.25 41.72 24.32
C PRO A 124 12.13 40.51 23.99
N VAL A 125 12.38 39.64 24.95
CA VAL A 125 13.21 38.44 24.83
C VAL A 125 12.35 37.22 25.18
N LEU A 126 12.34 36.23 24.29
CA LEU A 126 11.68 34.96 24.56
C LEU A 126 12.55 34.14 25.53
N GLN A 127 12.06 33.93 26.75
CA GLN A 127 12.74 33.20 27.78
C GLN A 127 11.93 31.98 28.23
N PHE A 128 12.41 30.80 27.84
CA PHE A 128 11.84 29.54 28.28
C PHE A 128 12.61 28.99 29.49
N ASP A 129 11.86 28.42 30.42
CA ASP A 129 12.43 27.43 31.33
C ASP A 129 12.52 26.08 30.58
N TYR A 130 13.70 25.76 30.05
CA TYR A 130 13.92 24.53 29.28
C TYR A 130 13.81 23.26 30.11
N TRP A 131 14.03 23.31 31.42
CA TRP A 131 13.79 22.16 32.28
C TRP A 131 12.30 21.84 32.40
N LEU A 132 11.50 22.86 32.59
CA LEU A 132 10.04 22.72 32.57
C LEU A 132 9.52 22.27 31.19
N MET A 133 10.08 22.83 30.12
CA MET A 133 9.74 22.38 28.74
C MET A 133 10.03 20.90 28.54
N VAL A 134 11.21 20.43 28.86
CA VAL A 134 11.64 19.03 28.69
C VAL A 134 10.78 18.08 29.51
N ALA A 135 10.30 18.48 30.70
CA ALA A 135 9.47 17.66 31.56
C ALA A 135 8.16 17.19 30.91
N TRP A 136 7.51 18.01 30.07
CA TRP A 136 6.27 17.62 29.38
C TRP A 136 6.50 17.23 27.91
N VAL A 137 7.54 17.79 27.27
CA VAL A 137 7.85 17.49 25.86
C VAL A 137 8.36 16.05 25.69
N ILE A 138 9.21 15.55 26.60
CA ILE A 138 9.70 14.15 26.56
C ILE A 138 8.55 13.13 26.52
N PRO A 139 7.57 13.15 27.44
CA PRO A 139 6.44 12.24 27.40
C PRO A 139 5.68 12.29 26.07
N TYR A 140 5.52 13.48 25.46
CA TYR A 140 4.81 13.62 24.20
C TYR A 140 5.54 12.97 23.03
N PHE A 141 6.86 13.17 22.93
CA PHE A 141 7.67 12.53 21.88
C PHE A 141 7.73 11.02 22.04
N ILE A 142 7.90 10.53 23.27
CA ILE A 142 7.93 9.09 23.56
C ILE A 142 6.57 8.47 23.21
N ALA A 143 5.47 9.04 23.69
CA ALA A 143 4.11 8.54 23.44
C ALA A 143 3.80 8.52 21.94
N ALA A 144 4.09 9.61 21.22
CA ALA A 144 3.86 9.68 19.78
C ALA A 144 4.67 8.65 19.02
N SER A 145 5.95 8.51 19.33
CA SER A 145 6.84 7.54 18.68
C SER A 145 6.41 6.10 18.96
N LEU A 146 6.06 5.77 20.20
CA LEU A 146 5.56 4.44 20.57
C LEU A 146 4.25 4.11 19.85
N ILE A 147 3.29 5.05 19.77
CA ILE A 147 2.05 4.87 19.04
C ILE A 147 2.32 4.54 17.57
N LEU A 148 3.17 5.30 16.89
CA LEU A 148 3.50 5.09 15.48
C LEU A 148 4.18 3.74 15.24
N ILE A 149 5.10 3.33 16.11
CA ILE A 149 5.78 2.02 16.05
C ILE A 149 4.78 0.88 16.29
N LEU A 150 3.90 1.00 17.28
CA LEU A 150 2.88 -0.01 17.56
C LEU A 150 1.88 -0.17 16.40
N LEU A 151 1.48 0.94 15.77
CA LEU A 151 0.63 0.92 14.59
C LEU A 151 1.29 0.21 13.40
N TYR A 152 2.60 0.40 13.22
CA TYR A 152 3.37 -0.33 12.22
C TYR A 152 3.42 -1.84 12.52
N LYS A 153 3.71 -2.22 13.78
CA LYS A 153 3.82 -3.64 14.17
C LYS A 153 2.50 -4.40 14.06
N LYS A 154 1.37 -3.75 14.36
CA LYS A 154 0.03 -4.37 14.33
C LYS A 154 -0.59 -4.39 12.93
N GLU A 155 -0.01 -3.70 11.95
CA GLU A 155 -0.58 -3.63 10.61
C GLU A 155 -0.43 -4.96 9.88
N LYS A 156 -1.56 -5.50 9.39
CA LYS A 156 -1.63 -6.75 8.62
C LYS A 156 -1.53 -6.50 7.11
N ASP A 157 -1.99 -5.34 6.64
CA ASP A 157 -1.96 -4.97 5.23
C ASP A 157 -0.53 -4.54 4.82
N PRO A 158 0.15 -5.27 3.93
CA PRO A 158 1.54 -5.00 3.54
C PRO A 158 1.74 -3.60 2.94
N LEU A 159 0.77 -3.09 2.15
CA LEU A 159 0.85 -1.75 1.55
C LEU A 159 0.80 -0.67 2.62
N VAL A 160 -0.16 -0.80 3.53
CA VAL A 160 -0.31 0.13 4.65
C VAL A 160 0.90 0.01 5.58
N LYS A 161 1.39 -1.20 5.83
CA LYS A 161 2.58 -1.46 6.66
C LYS A 161 3.83 -0.81 6.07
N GLN A 162 4.05 -0.96 4.77
CA GLN A 162 5.17 -0.30 4.07
C GLN A 162 5.05 1.24 4.13
N SER A 163 3.86 1.78 3.90
CA SER A 163 3.60 3.23 4.03
C SER A 163 3.85 3.72 5.45
N ARG A 164 3.45 2.97 6.49
CA ARG A 164 3.73 3.29 7.90
C ARG A 164 5.22 3.22 8.22
N LEU A 165 5.95 2.25 7.64
CA LEU A 165 7.40 2.16 7.81
C LEU A 165 8.09 3.44 7.29
N PHE A 166 7.74 3.86 6.07
CA PHE A 166 8.30 5.09 5.50
C PHE A 166 7.91 6.33 6.31
N THR A 167 6.66 6.42 6.75
CA THR A 167 6.22 7.49 7.63
C THR A 167 7.03 7.51 8.93
N ASN A 168 7.26 6.37 9.56
CA ASN A 168 8.04 6.28 10.79
C ASN A 168 9.49 6.73 10.58
N ILE A 169 10.14 6.27 9.51
CA ILE A 169 11.53 6.68 9.19
C ILE A 169 11.60 8.19 8.91
N LEU A 170 10.67 8.71 8.11
CA LEU A 170 10.65 10.12 7.69
C LEU A 170 10.24 11.09 8.80
N VAL A 171 9.51 10.61 9.83
CA VAL A 171 8.99 11.49 10.88
C VAL A 171 9.72 11.29 12.20
N ILE A 172 9.87 10.06 12.71
CA ILE A 172 10.41 9.82 14.05
C ILE A 172 11.87 10.25 14.12
N PHE A 173 12.69 9.89 13.13
CA PHE A 173 14.14 10.18 13.17
C PHE A 173 14.45 11.70 13.11
N PRO A 174 13.91 12.50 12.16
CA PRO A 174 14.14 13.95 12.15
C PRO A 174 13.55 14.64 13.39
N VAL A 175 12.36 14.23 13.83
CA VAL A 175 11.72 14.82 15.01
C VAL A 175 12.54 14.55 16.29
N LEU A 176 13.15 13.38 16.42
CA LEU A 176 14.05 13.06 17.52
C LEU A 176 15.29 13.98 17.51
N LEU A 177 15.90 14.19 16.35
CA LEU A 177 17.04 15.09 16.21
C LEU A 177 16.68 16.55 16.53
N VAL A 178 15.53 17.01 16.02
CA VAL A 178 14.98 18.34 16.35
C VAL A 178 14.69 18.47 17.84
N PHE A 179 14.17 17.42 18.48
CA PHE A 179 13.98 17.38 19.93
C PHE A 179 15.31 17.59 20.69
N ILE A 180 16.35 16.87 20.29
CA ILE A 180 17.68 17.01 20.93
C ILE A 180 18.21 18.44 20.75
N THR A 181 18.17 18.99 19.54
CA THR A 181 18.77 20.31 19.23
C THR A 181 17.98 21.49 19.80
N ILE A 182 16.67 21.42 19.89
CA ILE A 182 15.83 22.53 20.37
C ILE A 182 15.60 22.48 21.87
N TYR A 183 15.47 21.28 22.47
CA TYR A 183 15.10 21.18 23.88
C TYR A 183 16.28 20.72 24.77
N VAL A 184 16.89 19.57 24.46
CA VAL A 184 17.94 19.00 25.32
C VAL A 184 19.19 19.85 25.30
N MET A 185 19.72 20.24 24.16
CA MET A 185 20.95 21.04 24.06
C MET A 185 20.81 22.42 24.75
N ARG A 186 19.61 22.99 24.77
CA ARG A 186 19.37 24.28 25.44
C ARG A 186 19.30 24.19 26.95
N THR A 187 19.03 23.03 27.56
CA THR A 187 19.20 22.85 29.00
C THR A 187 20.68 22.90 29.40
N GLN A 188 21.58 22.66 28.44
CA GLN A 188 23.04 22.71 28.60
C GLN A 188 23.65 24.03 28.08
N ASN A 189 22.83 25.08 27.89
CA ASN A 189 23.21 26.40 27.37
C ASN A 189 23.75 26.42 25.91
N HIS A 190 23.55 25.35 25.13
CA HIS A 190 23.89 25.32 23.72
C HIS A 190 22.73 25.89 22.85
N TYR A 191 22.57 27.21 22.90
CA TYR A 191 21.41 27.89 22.26
C TYR A 191 21.45 27.90 20.73
N GLU A 192 22.59 27.69 20.09
CA GLU A 192 22.76 27.71 18.63
C GLU A 192 22.59 26.35 17.94
N ALA A 193 22.42 25.27 18.72
CA ALA A 193 22.31 23.92 18.20
C ALA A 193 21.13 23.74 17.19
N TRP A 194 20.12 24.61 17.24
CA TRP A 194 19.00 24.61 16.28
C TRP A 194 19.45 24.83 14.82
N ARG A 195 20.62 25.43 14.57
CA ARG A 195 21.17 25.64 13.22
C ARG A 195 21.40 24.31 12.48
N TYR A 196 21.66 23.22 13.20
CA TYR A 196 21.78 21.88 12.62
C TYR A 196 20.45 21.37 12.04
N ASN A 197 19.29 21.93 12.44
CA ASN A 197 18.00 21.51 11.93
C ASN A 197 17.85 21.76 10.42
N SER A 198 18.55 22.75 9.86
CA SER A 198 18.58 22.98 8.43
C SER A 198 19.19 21.82 7.65
N LEU A 199 20.25 21.21 8.18
CA LEU A 199 20.89 20.01 7.63
C LEU A 199 19.96 18.79 7.76
N ILE A 200 19.33 18.63 8.92
CA ILE A 200 18.39 17.53 9.21
C ILE A 200 17.22 17.55 8.19
N VAL A 201 16.63 18.73 7.97
CA VAL A 201 15.54 18.91 7.01
C VAL A 201 16.02 18.66 5.57
N GLY A 202 17.23 19.11 5.21
CA GLY A 202 17.84 18.82 3.91
C GLY A 202 17.99 17.32 3.65
N ILE A 203 18.49 16.56 4.63
CA ILE A 203 18.61 15.11 4.57
C ILE A 203 17.21 14.46 4.46
N GLN A 204 16.22 14.97 5.19
CA GLN A 204 14.84 14.48 5.12
C GLN A 204 14.24 14.64 3.73
N PHE A 205 14.41 15.80 3.07
CA PHE A 205 13.97 16.01 1.70
C PHE A 205 14.66 15.06 0.72
N LEU A 206 15.96 14.81 0.87
CA LEU A 206 16.71 13.86 0.06
C LEU A 206 16.14 12.43 0.24
N LEU A 207 15.85 12.02 1.47
CA LEU A 207 15.23 10.72 1.77
C LEU A 207 13.85 10.60 1.16
N ILE A 208 13.00 11.65 1.23
CA ILE A 208 11.69 11.68 0.57
C ILE A 208 11.86 11.47 -0.94
N LEU A 209 12.81 12.14 -1.56
CA LEU A 209 13.09 12.02 -3.00
C LEU A 209 13.53 10.60 -3.37
N VAL A 210 14.49 10.04 -2.63
CA VAL A 210 14.98 8.65 -2.84
C VAL A 210 13.86 7.63 -2.68
N ILE A 211 13.04 7.76 -1.61
CA ILE A 211 11.90 6.87 -1.37
C ILE A 211 10.87 7.01 -2.48
N SER A 212 10.57 8.24 -2.94
CA SER A 212 9.63 8.52 -4.02
C SER A 212 10.06 7.88 -5.34
N VAL A 213 11.34 7.96 -5.68
CA VAL A 213 11.89 7.38 -6.92
C VAL A 213 11.95 5.86 -6.84
N LYS A 214 12.43 5.30 -5.72
CA LYS A 214 12.68 3.85 -5.59
C LYS A 214 11.41 3.04 -5.38
N TYR A 215 10.48 3.55 -4.58
CA TYR A 215 9.28 2.82 -4.14
C TYR A 215 7.98 3.35 -4.74
N GLY A 216 8.05 4.41 -5.56
CA GLY A 216 6.86 4.96 -6.22
C GLY A 216 5.94 5.70 -5.27
N PHE A 217 6.49 6.51 -4.39
CA PHE A 217 5.71 7.44 -3.57
C PHE A 217 4.80 8.27 -4.47
N LEU A 218 3.50 8.37 -4.15
CA LEU A 218 2.46 9.07 -4.93
C LEU A 218 1.93 8.35 -6.18
N GLY A 219 2.10 7.04 -6.30
CA GLY A 219 1.44 6.26 -7.36
C GLY A 219 2.04 6.40 -8.77
N VAL A 220 3.18 7.08 -8.93
CA VAL A 220 3.80 7.28 -10.26
C VAL A 220 4.35 5.96 -10.81
N LYS A 221 5.10 5.21 -10.00
CA LYS A 221 5.66 3.92 -10.42
C LYS A 221 4.56 2.89 -10.71
N TRP A 222 3.52 2.86 -9.87
CA TRP A 222 2.37 1.99 -10.04
C TRP A 222 1.56 2.32 -11.31
N ARG A 223 1.42 3.60 -11.66
CA ARG A 223 0.70 4.04 -12.88
C ARG A 223 1.42 3.63 -14.16
N VAL A 224 2.75 3.66 -14.18
CA VAL A 224 3.57 3.23 -15.33
C VAL A 224 3.51 1.72 -15.52
N GLU A 225 3.65 0.95 -14.44
CA GLU A 225 3.59 -0.51 -14.46
C GLU A 225 2.19 -1.02 -14.84
N LYS A 226 1.14 -0.40 -14.31
CA LYS A 226 -0.25 -0.67 -14.70
C LYS A 226 -0.47 -0.45 -16.20
N ARG A 227 0.00 0.67 -16.77
CA ARG A 227 -0.14 0.94 -18.23
C ARG A 227 0.57 -0.10 -19.08
N ARG A 228 1.74 -0.59 -18.65
CA ARG A 228 2.48 -1.65 -19.36
C ARG A 228 1.68 -2.95 -19.37
N LEU A 229 1.20 -3.41 -18.23
CA LEU A 229 0.40 -4.63 -18.12
C LEU A 229 -0.90 -4.52 -18.92
N ASP A 230 -1.63 -3.41 -18.82
CA ASP A 230 -2.87 -3.19 -19.58
C ASP A 230 -2.63 -3.21 -21.08
N SER A 231 -1.55 -2.61 -21.59
CA SER A 231 -1.23 -2.61 -23.01
C SER A 231 -0.83 -4.01 -23.52
N THR A 232 -0.06 -4.74 -22.74
CA THR A 232 0.35 -6.12 -23.05
C THR A 232 -0.86 -7.05 -23.07
N LEU A 233 -1.74 -6.96 -22.08
CA LEU A 233 -2.97 -7.76 -22.03
C LEU A 233 -3.86 -7.48 -23.25
N ARG A 234 -4.07 -6.22 -23.63
CA ARG A 234 -4.90 -5.88 -24.81
C ARG A 234 -4.30 -6.41 -26.11
N ALA A 235 -2.99 -6.25 -26.31
CA ALA A 235 -2.31 -6.75 -27.50
C ALA A 235 -2.41 -8.28 -27.60
N MET A 236 -2.22 -8.98 -26.48
CA MET A 236 -2.31 -10.45 -26.43
C MET A 236 -3.75 -10.93 -26.59
N THR A 237 -4.75 -10.25 -26.02
CA THR A 237 -6.17 -10.60 -26.19
C THR A 237 -6.59 -10.56 -27.66
N SER A 238 -6.18 -9.50 -28.37
CA SER A 238 -6.49 -9.35 -29.82
C SER A 238 -5.77 -10.39 -30.67
N GLY A 239 -4.49 -10.66 -30.41
CA GLY A 239 -3.71 -11.67 -31.12
C GLY A 239 -4.23 -13.09 -30.87
N ALA A 240 -4.52 -13.42 -29.61
CA ALA A 240 -5.03 -14.73 -29.23
C ALA A 240 -6.41 -15.05 -29.83
N GLN A 241 -7.29 -14.05 -30.01
CA GLN A 241 -8.59 -14.28 -30.69
C GLN A 241 -8.42 -14.79 -32.13
N ILE A 242 -7.51 -14.19 -32.92
CA ILE A 242 -7.25 -14.60 -34.30
C ILE A 242 -6.65 -16.00 -34.34
N ILE A 243 -5.65 -16.26 -33.49
CA ILE A 243 -4.97 -17.57 -33.41
C ILE A 243 -5.97 -18.65 -32.98
N ASN A 244 -6.79 -18.38 -31.96
CA ASN A 244 -7.77 -19.35 -31.47
C ASN A 244 -8.82 -19.71 -32.52
N HIS A 245 -9.31 -18.74 -33.30
CA HIS A 245 -10.24 -19.01 -34.37
C HIS A 245 -9.62 -19.90 -35.46
N THR A 246 -8.37 -19.60 -35.82
CA THR A 246 -7.63 -20.39 -36.80
C THR A 246 -7.39 -21.81 -36.31
N ILE A 247 -6.91 -21.99 -35.07
CA ILE A 247 -6.65 -23.31 -34.48
C ILE A 247 -7.96 -24.12 -34.38
N LYS A 248 -9.06 -23.55 -33.92
CA LYS A 248 -10.35 -24.24 -33.85
C LYS A 248 -10.79 -24.76 -35.23
N ASN A 249 -10.62 -23.97 -36.28
CA ASN A 249 -10.94 -24.37 -37.61
C ASN A 249 -10.07 -25.53 -38.10
N GLU A 250 -8.75 -25.49 -37.87
CA GLU A 250 -7.85 -26.58 -38.28
C GLU A 250 -8.09 -27.86 -37.47
N VAL A 251 -8.28 -27.73 -36.16
CA VAL A 251 -8.62 -28.87 -35.29
C VAL A 251 -10.01 -29.48 -35.70
N GLY A 252 -10.99 -28.64 -36.06
CA GLY A 252 -12.25 -29.11 -36.60
C GLY A 252 -12.10 -29.93 -37.89
N LYS A 253 -11.21 -29.53 -38.80
CA LYS A 253 -10.89 -30.33 -40.00
C LYS A 253 -10.24 -31.66 -39.61
N ILE A 254 -9.26 -31.66 -38.68
CA ILE A 254 -8.60 -32.88 -38.19
C ILE A 254 -9.67 -33.85 -37.63
N SER A 255 -10.60 -33.37 -36.78
CA SER A 255 -11.67 -34.17 -36.21
C SER A 255 -12.53 -34.82 -37.30
N LEU A 256 -12.92 -34.05 -38.33
CA LEU A 256 -13.76 -34.54 -39.43
C LEU A 256 -13.08 -35.67 -40.23
N TYR A 257 -11.77 -35.50 -40.55
CA TYR A 257 -11.05 -36.52 -41.25
C TYR A 257 -10.76 -37.76 -40.38
N THR A 258 -10.56 -37.56 -39.07
CA THR A 258 -10.39 -38.65 -38.12
C THR A 258 -11.67 -39.49 -37.98
N GLU A 259 -12.85 -38.88 -38.01
CA GLU A 259 -14.12 -39.61 -38.02
C GLU A 259 -14.27 -40.45 -39.28
N ARG A 260 -13.94 -39.91 -40.47
CA ARG A 260 -13.97 -40.67 -41.73
C ARG A 260 -12.99 -41.83 -41.71
N MET A 261 -11.80 -41.65 -41.21
CA MET A 261 -10.78 -42.70 -41.07
C MET A 261 -11.27 -43.79 -40.08
N GLN A 262 -11.93 -43.42 -39.00
CA GLN A 262 -12.55 -44.38 -38.07
C GLN A 262 -13.60 -45.24 -38.73
N ASP A 263 -14.54 -44.64 -39.47
CA ASP A 263 -15.55 -45.36 -40.25
C ASP A 263 -14.94 -46.36 -41.23
N TYR A 264 -13.85 -45.98 -41.91
CA TYR A 264 -13.13 -46.84 -42.84
C TYR A 264 -12.44 -47.99 -42.08
N ALA A 265 -11.74 -47.72 -40.97
CA ALA A 265 -11.06 -48.72 -40.19
C ALA A 265 -12.03 -49.75 -39.55
N GLU A 266 -13.22 -49.34 -39.17
CA GLU A 266 -14.28 -50.21 -38.67
C GLU A 266 -14.82 -51.11 -39.78
N LYS A 267 -15.13 -50.54 -40.96
CA LYS A 267 -15.62 -51.30 -42.13
C LYS A 267 -14.62 -52.31 -42.69
N THR A 268 -13.31 -52.03 -42.52
CA THR A 268 -12.23 -52.88 -43.05
C THR A 268 -11.58 -53.75 -41.96
N ASN A 269 -12.15 -53.73 -40.73
CA ASN A 269 -11.70 -54.53 -39.57
C ASN A 269 -10.21 -54.41 -39.28
N GLN A 270 -9.71 -53.16 -39.15
CA GLN A 270 -8.30 -52.84 -38.91
C GLN A 270 -8.08 -52.31 -37.48
N PRO A 271 -7.89 -53.19 -36.46
CA PRO A 271 -7.82 -52.79 -35.05
C PRO A 271 -6.62 -51.87 -34.72
N ALA A 272 -5.47 -52.10 -35.31
CA ALA A 272 -4.30 -51.25 -35.13
C ALA A 272 -4.55 -49.79 -35.59
N LEU A 273 -5.24 -49.62 -36.75
CA LEU A 273 -5.60 -48.31 -37.25
C LEU A 273 -6.67 -47.61 -36.35
N GLN A 274 -7.57 -48.40 -35.78
CA GLN A 274 -8.55 -47.84 -34.80
C GLN A 274 -7.87 -47.30 -33.55
N GLU A 275 -6.83 -47.98 -33.05
CA GLU A 275 -6.04 -47.54 -31.91
C GLU A 275 -5.32 -46.22 -32.21
N ASP A 276 -4.63 -46.10 -33.35
CA ASP A 276 -3.96 -44.88 -33.80
C ASP A 276 -4.95 -43.72 -33.95
N ILE A 277 -6.12 -43.95 -34.50
CA ILE A 277 -7.18 -42.95 -34.66
C ILE A 277 -7.68 -42.49 -33.29
N GLN A 278 -7.80 -43.37 -32.30
CA GLN A 278 -8.22 -43.01 -30.96
C GLN A 278 -7.22 -42.07 -30.28
N VAL A 279 -5.92 -42.31 -30.49
CA VAL A 279 -4.86 -41.42 -29.99
C VAL A 279 -4.96 -40.03 -30.64
N ILE A 280 -5.21 -39.96 -31.95
CA ILE A 280 -5.38 -38.68 -32.66
C ILE A 280 -6.65 -37.94 -32.14
N LYS A 281 -7.79 -38.63 -31.95
CA LYS A 281 -9.01 -38.05 -31.36
C LYS A 281 -8.73 -37.47 -29.97
N GLN A 282 -8.08 -38.22 -29.13
CA GLN A 282 -7.76 -37.79 -27.77
C GLN A 282 -6.84 -36.56 -27.74
N SER A 283 -5.82 -36.54 -28.61
CA SER A 283 -4.92 -35.39 -28.78
C SER A 283 -5.63 -34.16 -29.29
N THR A 284 -6.55 -34.35 -30.24
CA THR A 284 -7.37 -33.28 -30.87
C THR A 284 -8.34 -32.65 -29.83
N SER A 285 -8.98 -33.50 -29.02
CA SER A 285 -9.85 -33.04 -27.92
C SER A 285 -9.05 -32.23 -26.89
N HIS A 286 -7.88 -32.73 -26.53
CA HIS A 286 -6.99 -32.03 -25.61
C HIS A 286 -6.56 -30.64 -26.13
N LEU A 287 -6.26 -30.53 -27.45
CA LEU A 287 -5.96 -29.25 -28.10
C LEU A 287 -7.15 -28.29 -28.05
N LEU A 288 -8.39 -28.79 -28.32
CA LEU A 288 -9.59 -27.97 -28.22
C LEU A 288 -9.84 -27.44 -26.81
N ASP A 289 -9.67 -28.29 -25.81
CA ASP A 289 -9.83 -27.89 -24.40
C ASP A 289 -8.80 -26.84 -24.01
N MET A 290 -7.57 -26.98 -24.46
CA MET A 290 -6.49 -26.01 -24.27
C MET A 290 -6.85 -24.65 -24.87
N VAL A 291 -7.28 -24.64 -26.16
CA VAL A 291 -7.69 -23.41 -26.86
C VAL A 291 -8.89 -22.75 -26.18
N ASN A 292 -9.87 -23.55 -25.75
CA ASN A 292 -11.04 -23.02 -25.03
C ASN A 292 -10.66 -22.40 -23.67
N ARG A 293 -9.75 -23.00 -22.91
CA ARG A 293 -9.22 -22.42 -21.65
C ARG A 293 -8.50 -21.11 -21.89
N ILE A 294 -7.60 -21.05 -22.89
CA ILE A 294 -6.91 -19.83 -23.28
C ILE A 294 -7.91 -18.73 -23.65
N GLN A 295 -8.91 -19.07 -24.47
CA GLN A 295 -9.95 -18.12 -24.89
C GLN A 295 -10.79 -17.62 -23.70
N GLY A 296 -11.15 -18.50 -22.76
CA GLY A 296 -11.91 -18.15 -21.57
C GLY A 296 -11.15 -17.14 -20.68
N GLN A 297 -9.84 -17.32 -20.54
CA GLN A 297 -9.00 -16.47 -19.69
C GLN A 297 -8.57 -15.14 -20.35
N LEU A 298 -8.59 -15.06 -21.69
CA LEU A 298 -8.25 -13.87 -22.47
C LEU A 298 -9.47 -13.07 -22.96
N ARG A 299 -10.68 -13.59 -22.79
CA ARG A 299 -11.90 -12.92 -23.24
C ARG A 299 -12.11 -11.60 -22.48
N ASP A 300 -12.68 -10.60 -23.18
CA ASP A 300 -13.11 -9.38 -22.49
C ASP A 300 -14.25 -9.71 -21.51
N ILE A 301 -13.98 -9.45 -20.22
CA ILE A 301 -14.87 -9.80 -19.11
C ILE A 301 -15.90 -8.69 -18.96
N ALA A 302 -17.15 -8.97 -19.30
CA ALA A 302 -18.27 -8.14 -18.92
C ALA A 302 -18.78 -8.62 -17.55
N LEU A 303 -18.60 -7.81 -16.49
CA LEU A 303 -18.99 -8.18 -15.14
C LEU A 303 -20.51 -8.25 -14.99
N ARG A 304 -20.99 -9.30 -14.33
CA ARG A 304 -22.35 -9.41 -13.80
C ARG A 304 -22.28 -9.24 -12.29
N GLU A 305 -22.46 -8.00 -11.84
CA GLU A 305 -22.26 -7.64 -10.44
C GLU A 305 -23.48 -8.02 -9.60
N GLU A 306 -23.21 -8.67 -8.47
CA GLU A 306 -24.18 -9.02 -7.42
C GLU A 306 -23.57 -8.67 -6.07
N THR A 307 -24.40 -8.39 -5.06
CA THR A 307 -23.97 -8.21 -3.67
C THR A 307 -23.96 -9.58 -2.99
N ILE A 308 -22.78 -10.03 -2.58
CA ILE A 308 -22.58 -11.34 -1.97
C ILE A 308 -21.85 -11.22 -0.64
N GLN A 309 -21.89 -12.27 0.17
CA GLN A 309 -21.02 -12.43 1.34
C GLN A 309 -19.73 -13.15 0.92
N PRO A 310 -18.59 -12.47 0.87
CA PRO A 310 -17.34 -13.06 0.36
C PRO A 310 -16.81 -14.18 1.26
N ALA A 311 -17.07 -14.16 2.57
CA ALA A 311 -16.72 -15.24 3.47
C ALA A 311 -17.36 -16.57 3.05
N ALA A 312 -18.66 -16.57 2.72
CA ALA A 312 -19.37 -17.76 2.25
C ALA A 312 -18.82 -18.26 0.91
N LEU A 313 -18.46 -17.37 -0.01
CA LEU A 313 -17.86 -17.75 -1.29
C LEU A 313 -16.48 -18.42 -1.09
N ILE A 314 -15.65 -17.89 -0.18
CA ILE A 314 -14.33 -18.44 0.15
C ILE A 314 -14.50 -19.86 0.72
N GLU A 315 -15.38 -20.04 1.71
CA GLU A 315 -15.63 -21.37 2.30
C GLU A 315 -16.13 -22.38 1.27
N HIS A 316 -17.05 -21.97 0.38
CA HIS A 316 -17.56 -22.85 -0.67
C HIS A 316 -16.45 -23.28 -1.65
N VAL A 317 -15.53 -22.39 -2.00
CA VAL A 317 -14.37 -22.75 -2.84
C VAL A 317 -13.47 -23.72 -2.12
N LEU A 318 -13.12 -23.45 -0.86
CA LEU A 318 -12.19 -24.28 -0.08
C LEU A 318 -12.72 -25.71 0.14
N GLN A 319 -14.04 -25.91 0.27
CA GLN A 319 -14.64 -27.24 0.40
C GLN A 319 -14.22 -28.18 -0.75
N ASN A 320 -14.12 -27.64 -1.99
CA ASN A 320 -13.71 -28.43 -3.15
C ASN A 320 -12.22 -28.81 -3.15
N PHE A 321 -11.39 -28.08 -2.39
CA PHE A 321 -9.95 -28.30 -2.31
C PHE A 321 -9.51 -29.10 -1.09
N ARG A 322 -10.37 -29.30 -0.08
CA ARG A 322 -10.05 -30.06 1.14
C ARG A 322 -9.49 -31.46 0.84
N PRO A 323 -10.10 -32.29 -0.05
CA PRO A 323 -9.56 -33.62 -0.34
C PRO A 323 -8.13 -33.58 -0.92
N LEU A 324 -7.87 -32.63 -1.82
CA LEU A 324 -6.56 -32.44 -2.43
C LEU A 324 -5.53 -31.95 -1.39
N ALA A 325 -5.92 -31.02 -0.52
CA ALA A 325 -5.08 -30.50 0.55
C ALA A 325 -4.71 -31.62 1.56
N GLU A 326 -5.67 -32.44 1.95
CA GLU A 326 -5.44 -33.59 2.84
C GLU A 326 -4.47 -34.59 2.21
N GLN A 327 -4.65 -34.92 0.92
CA GLN A 327 -3.74 -35.79 0.17
C GLN A 327 -2.30 -35.25 0.15
N GLN A 328 -2.14 -33.91 0.08
CA GLN A 328 -0.83 -33.23 0.04
C GLN A 328 -0.31 -32.85 1.45
N GLN A 329 -1.02 -33.20 2.51
CA GLN A 329 -0.69 -32.81 3.90
C GLN A 329 -0.61 -31.29 4.11
N VAL A 330 -1.51 -30.53 3.44
CA VAL A 330 -1.62 -29.08 3.59
C VAL A 330 -2.72 -28.74 4.58
N ASP A 331 -2.39 -27.97 5.62
CA ASP A 331 -3.33 -27.44 6.61
C ASP A 331 -4.02 -26.19 6.06
N ILE A 332 -5.35 -26.20 5.94
CA ILE A 332 -6.14 -25.04 5.49
C ILE A 332 -6.67 -24.28 6.71
N ARG A 333 -6.29 -23.01 6.81
CA ARG A 333 -6.74 -22.07 7.85
C ARG A 333 -7.53 -20.92 7.26
N THR A 334 -8.58 -20.48 7.96
CA THR A 334 -9.38 -19.33 7.57
C THR A 334 -9.50 -18.33 8.71
N GLU A 335 -9.31 -17.04 8.40
CA GLU A 335 -9.59 -15.90 9.29
C GLU A 335 -10.50 -14.94 8.52
N LEU A 336 -11.81 -15.19 8.54
CA LEU A 336 -12.79 -14.50 7.73
C LEU A 336 -13.64 -13.57 8.59
N ASP A 337 -13.64 -12.28 8.26
CA ASP A 337 -14.55 -11.30 8.83
C ASP A 337 -15.85 -11.34 8.01
N ASP A 338 -16.91 -11.94 8.56
CA ASP A 338 -18.17 -12.25 7.89
C ASP A 338 -19.19 -11.10 7.89
N GLN A 339 -18.86 -9.98 8.53
CA GLN A 339 -19.75 -8.81 8.64
C GLN A 339 -19.81 -7.96 7.35
N TRP A 340 -19.08 -8.34 6.28
CA TRP A 340 -18.98 -7.55 5.07
C TRP A 340 -19.70 -8.18 3.88
N LEU A 341 -20.43 -7.35 3.14
CA LEU A 341 -20.95 -7.65 1.82
C LEU A 341 -20.10 -6.99 0.75
N LEU A 342 -19.91 -7.67 -0.37
CA LEU A 342 -19.12 -7.21 -1.50
C LEU A 342 -19.94 -7.21 -2.78
N ARG A 343 -20.02 -6.06 -3.46
CA ARG A 343 -20.60 -5.95 -4.81
C ARG A 343 -19.55 -6.34 -5.84
N CYS A 344 -19.67 -7.54 -6.40
CA CYS A 344 -18.74 -8.11 -7.36
C CYS A 344 -19.44 -9.08 -8.32
N ASP A 345 -18.73 -9.58 -9.31
CA ASP A 345 -19.18 -10.75 -10.11
C ASP A 345 -18.73 -12.02 -9.36
N PRO A 346 -19.67 -12.80 -8.78
CA PRO A 346 -19.33 -13.95 -7.95
C PRO A 346 -18.67 -15.08 -8.74
N VAL A 347 -18.98 -15.22 -10.04
CA VAL A 347 -18.37 -16.23 -10.90
C VAL A 347 -16.90 -15.90 -11.12
N GLN A 348 -16.60 -14.64 -11.43
CA GLN A 348 -15.23 -14.20 -11.69
C GLN A 348 -14.37 -14.22 -10.43
N VAL A 349 -14.91 -13.81 -9.28
CA VAL A 349 -14.20 -13.86 -8.00
C VAL A 349 -13.95 -15.31 -7.55
N ARG A 350 -14.92 -16.21 -7.78
CA ARG A 350 -14.74 -17.65 -7.54
C ARG A 350 -13.57 -18.21 -8.37
N GLU A 351 -13.49 -17.87 -9.65
CA GLU A 351 -12.39 -18.31 -10.52
C GLU A 351 -11.02 -17.77 -10.06
N ILE A 352 -10.96 -16.52 -9.56
CA ILE A 352 -9.74 -16.00 -8.92
C ILE A 352 -9.34 -16.89 -7.74
N LEU A 353 -10.27 -17.16 -6.83
CA LEU A 353 -9.99 -17.97 -5.63
C LEU A 353 -9.54 -19.38 -6.00
N ILE A 354 -10.17 -20.01 -7.00
CA ILE A 354 -9.75 -21.30 -7.53
C ILE A 354 -8.32 -21.25 -8.07
N ASN A 355 -8.00 -20.26 -8.91
CA ASN A 355 -6.65 -20.12 -9.47
C ASN A 355 -5.59 -19.90 -8.38
N LEU A 356 -5.87 -19.06 -7.38
CA LEU A 356 -4.92 -18.77 -6.30
C LEU A 356 -4.75 -19.99 -5.37
N THR A 357 -5.84 -20.66 -5.00
CA THR A 357 -5.80 -21.88 -4.16
C THR A 357 -5.03 -23.01 -4.86
N MET A 358 -5.28 -23.23 -6.15
CA MET A 358 -4.56 -24.23 -6.92
C MET A 358 -3.06 -23.91 -7.01
N ASN A 359 -2.70 -22.65 -7.28
CA ASN A 359 -1.29 -22.23 -7.31
C ASN A 359 -0.58 -22.48 -5.98
N ALA A 360 -1.26 -22.19 -4.86
CA ALA A 360 -0.77 -22.42 -3.52
C ALA A 360 -0.54 -23.92 -3.24
N LEU A 361 -1.52 -24.77 -3.53
CA LEU A 361 -1.39 -26.22 -3.37
C LEU A 361 -0.28 -26.81 -4.25
N GLU A 362 -0.17 -26.35 -5.49
CA GLU A 362 0.93 -26.76 -6.38
C GLU A 362 2.32 -26.34 -5.87
N ALA A 363 2.40 -25.26 -5.10
CA ALA A 363 3.65 -24.79 -4.46
C ALA A 363 3.98 -25.58 -3.18
N MET A 364 3.03 -26.31 -2.61
CA MET A 364 3.16 -27.05 -1.34
C MET A 364 3.08 -28.57 -1.49
N LYS A 365 3.75 -29.15 -2.49
CA LYS A 365 3.72 -30.61 -2.78
C LYS A 365 4.23 -31.50 -1.63
N GLN A 366 4.94 -30.94 -0.67
CA GLN A 366 5.51 -31.66 0.49
C GLN A 366 4.81 -31.25 1.81
N GLY A 367 3.58 -30.76 1.72
CA GLY A 367 2.83 -30.23 2.86
C GLY A 367 3.09 -28.73 3.08
N GLY A 368 2.36 -28.17 4.03
CA GLY A 368 2.46 -26.76 4.38
C GLY A 368 1.17 -26.22 4.96
N THR A 369 1.02 -24.88 4.97
CA THR A 369 -0.18 -24.19 5.45
C THR A 369 -0.69 -23.24 4.39
N LEU A 370 -1.97 -23.39 4.03
CA LEU A 370 -2.71 -22.42 3.20
C LEU A 370 -3.62 -21.61 4.11
N THR A 371 -3.45 -20.30 4.15
CA THR A 371 -4.28 -19.41 4.97
C THR A 371 -5.04 -18.42 4.10
N LEU A 372 -6.36 -18.33 4.29
CA LEU A 372 -7.18 -17.30 3.67
C LEU A 372 -7.66 -16.31 4.72
N HIS A 373 -7.41 -15.03 4.47
CA HIS A 373 -7.88 -13.94 5.32
C HIS A 373 -8.87 -13.07 4.56
N LEU A 374 -9.94 -12.65 5.24
CA LEU A 374 -10.85 -11.61 4.78
C LEU A 374 -10.94 -10.54 5.87
N PHE A 375 -10.56 -9.31 5.55
CA PHE A 375 -10.59 -8.20 6.51
C PHE A 375 -10.79 -6.85 5.82
N LEU A 376 -11.37 -5.88 6.55
CA LEU A 376 -11.46 -4.51 6.09
C LEU A 376 -10.18 -3.74 6.44
N SER A 377 -9.50 -3.23 5.44
CA SER A 377 -8.46 -2.20 5.55
C SER A 377 -9.11 -0.82 5.39
N LYS A 378 -8.41 0.27 5.78
CA LYS A 378 -8.97 1.65 5.77
C LYS A 378 -9.71 2.07 4.51
N LYS A 379 -9.34 1.53 3.35
CA LYS A 379 -9.86 1.92 2.04
C LYS A 379 -10.35 0.75 1.18
N HIS A 380 -10.17 -0.49 1.63
CA HIS A 380 -10.41 -1.69 0.82
C HIS A 380 -10.91 -2.85 1.67
N LEU A 381 -11.79 -3.65 1.12
CA LEU A 381 -11.97 -5.02 1.59
C LEU A 381 -10.87 -5.88 0.97
N VAL A 382 -10.17 -6.63 1.78
CA VAL A 382 -9.00 -7.40 1.36
C VAL A 382 -9.29 -8.89 1.52
N ILE A 383 -9.08 -9.64 0.44
CA ILE A 383 -8.99 -11.09 0.48
C ILE A 383 -7.51 -11.43 0.28
N ALA A 384 -6.91 -12.12 1.24
CA ALA A 384 -5.53 -12.56 1.15
C ALA A 384 -5.46 -14.09 1.10
N VAL A 385 -4.64 -14.62 0.18
CA VAL A 385 -4.33 -16.04 0.04
C VAL A 385 -2.84 -16.20 0.31
N ALA A 386 -2.49 -16.88 1.38
CA ALA A 386 -1.13 -17.07 1.86
C ALA A 386 -0.75 -18.54 1.88
N ASP A 387 0.36 -18.90 1.26
CA ASP A 387 0.94 -20.25 1.29
C ASP A 387 2.35 -20.25 1.90
N THR A 388 2.75 -21.36 2.47
CA THR A 388 4.11 -21.62 2.96
C THR A 388 4.92 -22.51 2.00
N GLY A 389 4.62 -22.42 0.70
CA GLY A 389 5.25 -23.23 -0.33
C GLY A 389 6.65 -22.74 -0.73
N VAL A 390 7.13 -23.23 -1.88
CA VAL A 390 8.48 -22.91 -2.40
C VAL A 390 8.70 -21.45 -2.78
N GLY A 391 7.67 -20.62 -2.73
CA GLY A 391 7.74 -19.20 -3.07
C GLY A 391 8.18 -18.93 -4.51
N ILE A 392 8.45 -17.65 -4.80
CA ILE A 392 8.82 -17.15 -6.14
C ILE A 392 10.18 -16.47 -6.06
N ALA A 393 11.09 -16.83 -6.95
CA ALA A 393 12.39 -16.18 -7.05
C ALA A 393 12.25 -14.70 -7.44
N LYS A 394 13.09 -13.84 -6.88
CA LYS A 394 13.01 -12.38 -7.04
C LYS A 394 13.07 -11.93 -8.50
N GLU A 395 13.79 -12.65 -9.34
CA GLU A 395 13.91 -12.39 -10.77
C GLU A 395 12.58 -12.62 -11.51
N ASN A 396 11.75 -13.55 -11.03
CA ASN A 396 10.49 -13.92 -11.65
C ASN A 396 9.31 -13.04 -11.21
N LEU A 397 9.37 -12.42 -10.02
CA LEU A 397 8.28 -11.59 -9.48
C LEU A 397 7.79 -10.50 -10.45
N PRO A 398 8.63 -9.78 -11.22
CA PRO A 398 8.16 -8.79 -12.18
C PRO A 398 7.36 -9.37 -13.35
N HIS A 399 7.48 -10.69 -13.60
CA HIS A 399 6.91 -11.38 -14.75
C HIS A 399 5.73 -12.29 -14.43
N VAL A 400 5.44 -12.55 -13.15
CA VAL A 400 4.37 -13.51 -12.76
C VAL A 400 2.96 -13.10 -13.21
N LEU A 401 2.74 -11.82 -13.52
CA LEU A 401 1.49 -11.30 -14.08
C LEU A 401 1.52 -11.22 -15.61
N ASP A 402 2.67 -11.45 -16.25
CA ASP A 402 2.75 -11.48 -17.71
C ASP A 402 2.03 -12.74 -18.22
N PRO A 403 1.11 -12.62 -19.21
CA PRO A 403 0.45 -13.78 -19.78
C PRO A 403 1.45 -14.78 -20.37
N PHE A 404 1.16 -16.06 -20.21
CA PHE A 404 2.01 -17.19 -20.64
C PHE A 404 3.31 -17.35 -19.84
N PHE A 405 3.54 -16.54 -18.83
CA PHE A 405 4.69 -16.75 -17.95
C PHE A 405 4.42 -17.89 -16.96
N SER A 406 5.25 -18.90 -16.99
CA SER A 406 5.22 -20.02 -16.04
C SER A 406 6.63 -20.58 -15.84
N THR A 407 7.00 -20.84 -14.60
CA THR A 407 8.23 -21.56 -14.24
C THR A 407 8.00 -23.07 -14.17
N LYS A 408 6.74 -23.52 -14.30
CA LYS A 408 6.33 -24.92 -14.24
C LYS A 408 6.36 -25.53 -15.65
N LYS A 409 7.11 -26.61 -15.84
CA LYS A 409 7.26 -27.30 -17.14
C LYS A 409 6.13 -28.31 -17.45
N THR A 410 5.10 -28.39 -16.64
CA THR A 410 3.98 -29.32 -16.81
C THR A 410 2.95 -28.75 -17.79
N GLY A 411 2.59 -29.50 -18.83
CA GLY A 411 1.75 -29.09 -19.95
C GLY A 411 0.29 -28.71 -19.63
N THR A 412 -0.09 -28.63 -18.35
CA THR A 412 -1.43 -28.23 -17.89
C THR A 412 -1.53 -26.75 -17.48
N ASN A 413 -0.41 -26.09 -17.20
CA ASN A 413 -0.39 -24.71 -16.69
C ASN A 413 0.18 -23.73 -17.72
N PHE A 414 -0.71 -23.03 -18.43
CA PHE A 414 -0.36 -22.11 -19.54
C PHE A 414 0.17 -20.75 -19.07
N GLY A 415 0.38 -20.53 -17.76
CA GLY A 415 0.82 -19.22 -17.24
C GLY A 415 -0.21 -18.10 -17.42
N LEU A 416 -1.50 -18.44 -17.49
CA LEU A 416 -2.59 -17.46 -17.67
C LEU A 416 -3.35 -17.17 -16.36
N GLY A 417 -3.23 -17.99 -15.33
CA GLY A 417 -4.03 -17.89 -14.10
C GLY A 417 -3.87 -16.54 -13.38
N LEU A 418 -2.63 -16.10 -13.13
CA LEU A 418 -2.37 -14.85 -12.42
C LEU A 418 -2.68 -13.61 -13.27
N SER A 419 -2.44 -13.65 -14.58
CA SER A 419 -2.83 -12.58 -15.50
C SER A 419 -4.34 -12.43 -15.62
N TYR A 420 -5.08 -13.55 -15.59
CA TYR A 420 -6.54 -13.54 -15.49
C TYR A 420 -7.02 -12.92 -14.17
N CYS A 421 -6.44 -13.33 -13.02
CA CYS A 421 -6.76 -12.75 -11.71
C CYS A 421 -6.54 -11.23 -11.72
N TYR A 422 -5.43 -10.77 -12.30
CA TYR A 422 -5.15 -9.34 -12.44
C TYR A 422 -6.22 -8.63 -13.29
N ASN A 423 -6.59 -9.19 -14.45
CA ASN A 423 -7.61 -8.60 -15.34
C ASN A 423 -8.97 -8.50 -14.64
N VAL A 424 -9.43 -9.56 -13.97
CA VAL A 424 -10.69 -9.55 -13.21
C VAL A 424 -10.66 -8.48 -12.12
N MET A 425 -9.57 -8.37 -11.36
CA MET A 425 -9.43 -7.33 -10.33
C MET A 425 -9.47 -5.92 -10.93
N GLN A 426 -8.82 -5.69 -12.08
CA GLN A 426 -8.90 -4.39 -12.77
C GLN A 426 -10.33 -4.05 -13.21
N LYS A 427 -11.09 -5.02 -13.72
CA LYS A 427 -12.51 -4.83 -14.08
C LYS A 427 -13.36 -4.47 -12.84
N HIS A 428 -13.07 -5.02 -11.68
CA HIS A 428 -13.68 -4.64 -10.40
C HIS A 428 -13.14 -3.33 -9.81
N GLN A 429 -12.27 -2.59 -10.54
CA GLN A 429 -11.59 -1.38 -10.04
C GLN A 429 -10.73 -1.66 -8.79
N GLY A 430 -10.38 -2.91 -8.59
CA GLY A 430 -9.55 -3.40 -7.51
C GLY A 430 -8.07 -3.47 -7.90
N THR A 431 -7.26 -3.98 -6.97
CA THR A 431 -5.82 -4.20 -7.17
C THR A 431 -5.45 -5.60 -6.71
N LEU A 432 -4.51 -6.22 -7.41
CA LEU A 432 -3.88 -7.49 -7.03
C LEU A 432 -2.41 -7.24 -6.75
N GLU A 433 -1.93 -7.72 -5.60
CA GLU A 433 -0.52 -7.63 -5.22
C GLU A 433 0.02 -8.97 -4.75
N ILE A 434 1.30 -9.22 -5.04
CA ILE A 434 1.97 -10.48 -4.76
C ILE A 434 3.25 -10.17 -3.97
N TYR A 435 3.37 -10.80 -2.82
CA TYR A 435 4.58 -10.79 -1.99
C TYR A 435 5.06 -12.23 -1.85
N SER A 436 6.28 -12.50 -2.26
CA SER A 436 6.84 -13.84 -2.18
C SER A 436 8.32 -13.78 -1.87
N VAL A 437 8.76 -14.73 -1.06
CA VAL A 437 10.17 -15.00 -0.78
C VAL A 437 10.41 -16.46 -1.11
N LYS A 438 11.47 -16.72 -1.88
CA LYS A 438 11.84 -18.08 -2.25
C LYS A 438 12.05 -18.93 -0.99
N ASP A 439 11.49 -20.12 -0.98
CA ASP A 439 11.51 -21.12 0.10
C ASP A 439 10.79 -20.70 1.42
N GLU A 440 10.07 -19.56 1.41
CA GLU A 440 9.26 -19.10 2.54
C GLU A 440 7.75 -19.07 2.23
N GLY A 441 7.37 -18.98 0.94
CA GLY A 441 5.99 -18.99 0.49
C GLY A 441 5.56 -17.75 -0.29
N THR A 442 4.25 -17.66 -0.56
CA THR A 442 3.64 -16.57 -1.34
C THR A 442 2.39 -16.04 -0.64
N ASN A 443 2.23 -14.72 -0.66
CA ASN A 443 1.04 -14.03 -0.22
C ASN A 443 0.47 -13.23 -1.39
N VAL A 444 -0.78 -13.51 -1.78
CA VAL A 444 -1.51 -12.77 -2.81
C VAL A 444 -2.64 -12.00 -2.15
N PHE A 445 -2.70 -10.69 -2.40
CA PHE A 445 -3.71 -9.79 -1.85
C PHE A 445 -4.61 -9.25 -2.96
N LEU A 446 -5.92 -9.37 -2.77
CA LEU A 446 -6.97 -8.84 -3.62
C LEU A 446 -7.64 -7.67 -2.89
N TYR A 447 -7.46 -6.45 -3.39
CA TYR A 447 -8.00 -5.23 -2.80
C TYR A 447 -9.25 -4.78 -3.54
N PHE A 448 -10.40 -4.84 -2.91
CA PHE A 448 -11.66 -4.30 -3.46
C PHE A 448 -11.92 -2.91 -2.86
N PRO A 449 -12.22 -1.88 -3.67
CA PRO A 449 -12.41 -0.52 -3.17
C PRO A 449 -13.64 -0.42 -2.25
N HIS A 450 -13.56 0.40 -1.21
CA HIS A 450 -14.60 0.58 -0.19
C HIS A 450 -15.98 0.92 -0.77
N GLN A 451 -16.03 1.55 -1.95
CA GLN A 451 -17.28 1.87 -2.65
C GLN A 451 -18.11 0.62 -3.06
N ARG A 452 -17.50 -0.57 -3.03
CA ARG A 452 -18.11 -1.86 -3.34
C ARG A 452 -18.46 -2.67 -2.11
N VAL A 453 -18.27 -2.11 -0.91
CA VAL A 453 -18.37 -2.82 0.37
C VAL A 453 -19.49 -2.23 1.20
N GLU A 454 -20.34 -3.10 1.73
CA GLU A 454 -21.43 -2.78 2.64
C GLU A 454 -21.27 -3.63 3.92
N SER A 455 -21.73 -3.14 5.07
CA SER A 455 -21.82 -3.96 6.28
C SER A 455 -23.12 -4.76 6.29
N VAL A 456 -23.07 -5.99 6.77
CA VAL A 456 -24.28 -6.72 7.14
C VAL A 456 -24.88 -5.97 8.34
N GLU A 457 -26.12 -5.49 8.23
CA GLU A 457 -26.86 -4.85 9.33
C GLU A 457 -27.18 -5.84 10.46
#